data_430e81dc1a3a253e74e07745c3d21d5d
#
_entry.id   430e81dc1a3a253e74e07745c3d21d5d
#
_cell.length_a   1.000
_cell.length_b   1.000
_cell.length_c   1.000
_cell.angle_alpha   90.00
_cell.angle_beta   90.00
_cell.angle_gamma   90.00
#
_symmetry.space_group_name_H-M   'P 1'
#
loop_
_entity.id
_entity.type
_entity.pdbx_description
1 polymer ?
#
loop_
_entity_poly.entity_id
_entity_poly.type
_entity_poly.pdbx_seq_one_letter_code
_entity_poly.pdbx_strand_id
1 'polypeptide(L)'
;MRIGDEVVKNTTVATITGGVRLSSLTWAGFDQSETVREEHNAGDAVQKCAYFKAMRPIDVYQVLLEDGAGIATAYIPYSNWLTEATTWIAGFRLTRLVCEPEGVRDTIKELVGQTSTWALWWDEETSTIQYRCVRPPDLDEIAETITDDEHIISGSPKCHDQSERLLNEVYVTMGQRNPVKGKEEVGNYRKGFLTVNADSQGANEINGRRSLTIWGRWHPTSNEAELQAVIDRMLLNRSYVPVRIEFDVDRKDDAIQTGQFVTLSSFVDVDEFGAPEEMIYRVLKTKQGKERVKFTAIQAQSKLVGQFGRIAPDTFAAGTEYIDVSATDKAYYMFIATDAGFLDGGVAGKVLL
;
A
#
# COMPACT_ATOMS: atom_id res chain seq x y z
N MET A 1 -13.26 15.72 21.49
CA MET A 1 -13.80 17.02 21.00
C MET A 1 -12.66 18.00 20.83
N ARG A 2 -12.86 18.99 20.01
CA ARG A 2 -11.99 20.15 19.87
C ARG A 2 -12.76 21.41 20.30
N ILE A 3 -12.11 22.29 21.03
CA ILE A 3 -12.60 23.63 21.39
C ILE A 3 -11.42 24.58 21.15
N GLY A 4 -11.53 25.50 20.17
CA GLY A 4 -10.37 26.26 19.75
C GLY A 4 -9.23 25.37 19.27
N ASP A 5 -8.05 25.52 19.81
CA ASP A 5 -6.88 24.68 19.52
C ASP A 5 -6.64 23.57 20.56
N GLU A 6 -7.55 23.42 21.50
CA GLU A 6 -7.49 22.38 22.51
C GLU A 6 -8.33 21.16 22.14
N VAL A 7 -7.78 19.97 22.44
CA VAL A 7 -8.48 18.70 22.30
C VAL A 7 -8.82 18.13 23.68
N VAL A 8 -10.10 17.88 23.88
CA VAL A 8 -10.64 17.43 25.17
C VAL A 8 -11.30 16.06 24.98
N LYS A 9 -10.98 15.12 25.88
CA LYS A 9 -11.67 13.83 25.98
C LYS A 9 -12.78 13.96 27.01
N ASN A 10 -13.99 13.55 26.65
CA ASN A 10 -15.11 13.40 27.58
C ASN A 10 -15.50 11.93 27.71
N THR A 11 -15.91 11.53 28.89
CA THR A 11 -16.39 10.16 29.15
C THR A 11 -17.88 10.10 29.34
N THR A 12 -18.52 11.22 29.60
CA THR A 12 -19.96 11.26 29.86
C THR A 12 -20.63 12.38 29.06
N VAL A 13 -21.70 12.02 28.38
CA VAL A 13 -22.55 12.92 27.61
C VAL A 13 -23.97 12.80 28.15
N ALA A 14 -24.57 13.90 28.57
CA ALA A 14 -25.95 13.95 29.00
C ALA A 14 -26.74 14.99 28.22
N THR A 15 -27.88 14.63 27.72
CA THR A 15 -28.82 15.58 27.11
C THR A 15 -29.48 16.37 28.23
N ILE A 16 -29.47 17.68 28.15
CA ILE A 16 -30.12 18.59 29.07
C ILE A 16 -31.08 19.52 28.31
N THR A 17 -31.96 20.19 29.00
CA THR A 17 -32.84 21.19 28.37
C THR A 17 -32.03 22.27 27.71
N GLY A 18 -32.14 22.41 26.39
CA GLY A 18 -31.43 23.40 25.59
C GLY A 18 -30.03 23.01 25.15
N GLY A 19 -29.58 21.73 25.34
CA GLY A 19 -28.26 21.34 24.87
C GLY A 19 -27.75 19.99 25.36
N VAL A 20 -26.44 19.85 25.35
CA VAL A 20 -25.73 18.66 25.79
C VAL A 20 -24.71 19.06 26.86
N ARG A 21 -24.74 18.36 27.99
CA ARG A 21 -23.71 18.49 29.03
C ARG A 21 -22.63 17.44 28.79
N LEU A 22 -21.41 17.90 28.72
CA LEU A 22 -20.23 17.06 28.70
C LEU A 22 -19.61 17.08 30.08
N SER A 23 -19.37 15.92 30.66
CA SER A 23 -18.77 15.79 31.98
C SER A 23 -17.61 14.80 31.97
N SER A 24 -16.87 14.77 33.08
CA SER A 24 -15.63 13.97 33.18
C SER A 24 -14.64 14.31 32.06
N LEU A 25 -14.33 15.59 31.93
CA LEU A 25 -13.42 16.11 30.93
C LEU A 25 -11.97 15.80 31.33
N THR A 26 -11.20 15.25 30.41
CA THR A 26 -9.74 15.10 30.51
C THR A 26 -9.11 16.00 29.45
N TRP A 27 -8.40 17.01 29.92
CA TRP A 27 -7.73 17.99 29.09
C TRP A 27 -6.45 17.38 28.50
N ALA A 28 -6.14 17.66 27.24
CA ALA A 28 -5.03 17.06 26.50
C ALA A 28 -5.01 15.51 26.60
N GLY A 29 -6.17 14.90 26.74
CA GLY A 29 -6.39 13.53 27.24
C GLY A 29 -6.22 12.38 26.24
N PHE A 30 -5.52 12.61 25.12
CA PHE A 30 -5.20 11.53 24.17
C PHE A 30 -3.71 11.24 24.26
N ASP A 31 -3.36 10.00 24.44
CA ASP A 31 -1.99 9.49 24.71
C ASP A 31 -0.89 10.04 23.78
N GLN A 32 -1.27 10.68 22.67
CA GLN A 32 -0.35 11.20 21.66
C GLN A 32 -0.59 12.68 21.31
N SER A 33 -1.56 13.34 21.92
CA SER A 33 -1.91 14.72 21.60
C SER A 33 -1.30 15.67 22.64
N GLU A 34 -0.43 16.57 22.19
CA GLU A 34 0.20 17.61 22.99
C GLU A 34 -0.50 18.96 22.74
N THR A 35 -1.84 19.01 22.82
CA THR A 35 -2.57 20.27 22.76
C THR A 35 -2.45 21.01 24.09
N VAL A 36 -2.27 22.32 24.02
CA VAL A 36 -2.15 23.17 25.21
C VAL A 36 -3.56 23.47 25.72
N ARG A 37 -3.70 23.47 27.05
CA ARG A 37 -4.95 23.86 27.71
C ARG A 37 -5.17 25.36 27.53
N GLU A 38 -6.36 25.74 27.09
CA GLU A 38 -6.77 27.12 26.88
C GLU A 38 -7.99 27.47 27.75
N GLU A 39 -8.21 28.78 27.96
CA GLU A 39 -9.45 29.28 28.55
C GLU A 39 -10.52 29.36 27.47
N HIS A 40 -11.71 28.85 27.80
CA HIS A 40 -12.85 28.83 26.87
C HIS A 40 -13.98 29.70 27.38
N ASN A 41 -14.57 30.44 26.49
CA ASN A 41 -15.69 31.35 26.77
C ASN A 41 -17.03 30.72 26.37
N ALA A 42 -18.10 31.24 26.93
CA ALA A 42 -19.43 30.89 26.48
C ALA A 42 -19.62 31.35 25.03
N GLY A 43 -19.98 30.39 24.17
CA GLY A 43 -20.12 30.63 22.73
C GLY A 43 -18.99 30.06 21.87
N ASP A 44 -17.89 29.61 22.48
CA ASP A 44 -16.83 28.92 21.75
C ASP A 44 -17.36 27.67 21.03
N ALA A 45 -16.94 27.51 19.79
CA ALA A 45 -17.39 26.38 18.97
C ALA A 45 -16.79 25.06 19.49
N VAL A 46 -17.66 24.07 19.66
CA VAL A 46 -17.26 22.70 20.07
C VAL A 46 -17.42 21.76 18.88
N GLN A 47 -16.34 21.14 18.46
CA GLN A 47 -16.33 20.20 17.35
C GLN A 47 -16.13 18.76 17.83
N LYS A 48 -16.95 17.84 17.29
CA LYS A 48 -16.74 16.41 17.52
C LYS A 48 -15.53 15.95 16.70
N CYS A 49 -14.62 15.23 17.34
CA CYS A 49 -13.46 14.61 16.69
C CYS A 49 -13.68 13.10 16.52
N ALA A 50 -13.14 12.54 15.45
CA ALA A 50 -13.06 11.09 15.28
C ALA A 50 -11.70 10.60 15.80
N TYR A 51 -11.71 9.53 16.62
CA TYR A 51 -10.49 8.95 17.16
C TYR A 51 -10.33 7.50 16.75
N PHE A 52 -9.35 7.28 15.91
CA PHE A 52 -8.90 5.96 15.50
C PHE A 52 -7.74 5.56 16.42
N LYS A 53 -7.90 4.49 17.20
CA LYS A 53 -6.89 4.06 18.17
C LYS A 53 -6.45 2.63 17.89
N ALA A 54 -5.18 2.45 17.51
CA ALA A 54 -4.55 1.16 17.27
C ALA A 54 -5.36 0.25 16.32
N MET A 55 -5.98 0.85 15.30
CA MET A 55 -6.80 0.14 14.31
C MET A 55 -5.94 -0.37 13.16
N ARG A 56 -6.31 -1.51 12.60
CA ARG A 56 -5.70 -1.98 11.34
C ARG A 56 -6.09 -1.05 10.19
N PRO A 57 -5.29 -0.91 9.15
CA PRO A 57 -5.65 -0.08 7.98
C PRO A 57 -7.03 -0.42 7.40
N ILE A 58 -7.35 -1.71 7.28
CA ILE A 58 -8.65 -2.16 6.76
C ILE A 58 -9.84 -1.77 7.63
N ASP A 59 -9.67 -1.78 8.96
CA ASP A 59 -10.72 -1.34 9.89
C ASP A 59 -10.98 0.16 9.71
N VAL A 60 -9.92 0.95 9.49
CA VAL A 60 -10.04 2.39 9.20
C VAL A 60 -10.74 2.61 7.87
N TYR A 61 -10.38 1.87 6.81
CA TYR A 61 -11.06 1.95 5.53
C TYR A 61 -12.55 1.60 5.65
N GLN A 62 -12.88 0.53 6.39
CA GLN A 62 -14.28 0.16 6.61
C GLN A 62 -15.06 1.29 7.26
N VAL A 63 -14.57 1.83 8.37
CA VAL A 63 -15.23 2.95 9.08
C VAL A 63 -15.39 4.17 8.17
N LEU A 64 -14.36 4.51 7.39
CA LEU A 64 -14.42 5.65 6.47
C LEU A 64 -15.47 5.43 5.36
N LEU A 65 -15.59 4.22 4.85
CA LEU A 65 -16.55 3.89 3.81
C LEU A 65 -17.98 3.79 4.35
N GLU A 66 -18.19 3.10 5.47
CA GLU A 66 -19.52 2.89 6.07
C GLU A 66 -20.03 4.18 6.73
N ASP A 67 -19.31 4.68 7.73
CA ASP A 67 -19.76 5.82 8.53
C ASP A 67 -19.52 7.16 7.84
N GLY A 68 -18.44 7.26 7.08
CA GLY A 68 -18.04 8.50 6.41
C GLY A 68 -18.69 8.71 5.03
N ALA A 69 -18.78 7.67 4.22
CA ALA A 69 -19.32 7.74 2.86
C ALA A 69 -20.72 7.12 2.72
N GLY A 70 -21.23 6.44 3.75
CA GLY A 70 -22.56 5.84 3.72
C GLY A 70 -22.67 4.60 2.84
N ILE A 71 -21.57 3.91 2.58
CA ILE A 71 -21.54 2.70 1.77
C ILE A 71 -22.04 1.53 2.61
N ALA A 72 -22.98 0.76 2.06
CA ALA A 72 -23.53 -0.39 2.76
C ALA A 72 -22.48 -1.49 2.94
N THR A 73 -22.45 -2.13 4.11
CA THR A 73 -21.54 -3.23 4.48
C THR A 73 -21.52 -4.36 3.45
N ALA A 74 -22.65 -4.60 2.77
CA ALA A 74 -22.76 -5.63 1.73
C ALA A 74 -21.78 -5.45 0.56
N TYR A 75 -21.31 -4.23 0.32
CA TYR A 75 -20.33 -3.93 -0.74
C TYR A 75 -18.88 -4.04 -0.27
N ILE A 76 -18.66 -4.37 1.01
CA ILE A 76 -17.32 -4.45 1.63
C ILE A 76 -17.05 -5.92 2.01
N PRO A 77 -16.32 -6.69 1.20
CA PRO A 77 -15.98 -8.07 1.49
C PRO A 77 -14.89 -8.14 2.57
N TYR A 78 -15.21 -7.72 3.78
CA TYR A 78 -14.26 -7.52 4.86
C TYR A 78 -13.42 -8.76 5.21
N SER A 79 -14.00 -9.96 5.08
CA SER A 79 -13.26 -11.22 5.29
C SER A 79 -12.08 -11.37 4.34
N ASN A 80 -12.26 -10.99 3.07
CA ASN A 80 -11.21 -11.05 2.06
C ASN A 80 -10.11 -10.01 2.36
N TRP A 81 -10.54 -8.79 2.75
CA TRP A 81 -9.61 -7.75 3.18
C TRP A 81 -8.80 -8.16 4.40
N LEU A 82 -9.45 -8.85 5.36
CA LEU A 82 -8.81 -9.33 6.57
C LEU A 82 -7.74 -10.37 6.27
N THR A 83 -8.03 -11.31 5.37
CA THR A 83 -7.07 -12.32 4.93
C THR A 83 -5.84 -11.68 4.30
N GLU A 84 -6.04 -10.78 3.34
CA GLU A 84 -4.96 -10.04 2.67
C GLU A 84 -4.13 -9.23 3.68
N ALA A 85 -4.79 -8.44 4.54
CA ALA A 85 -4.11 -7.60 5.52
C ALA A 85 -3.35 -8.42 6.58
N THR A 86 -3.90 -9.55 7.01
CA THR A 86 -3.25 -10.41 8.00
C THR A 86 -1.99 -11.07 7.43
N THR A 87 -2.01 -11.41 6.15
CA THR A 87 -0.85 -11.99 5.48
C THR A 87 0.27 -10.97 5.29
N TRP A 88 -0.06 -9.74 4.89
CA TRP A 88 0.95 -8.80 4.38
C TRP A 88 1.28 -7.63 5.29
N ILE A 89 0.36 -7.22 6.17
CA ILE A 89 0.48 -6.05 7.03
C ILE A 89 -0.05 -6.29 8.45
N ALA A 90 0.09 -7.50 8.97
CA ALA A 90 -0.47 -7.91 10.27
C ALA A 90 -0.10 -6.99 11.45
N GLY A 91 1.11 -6.46 11.47
CA GLY A 91 1.65 -5.60 12.54
C GLY A 91 1.13 -4.17 12.52
N PHE A 92 0.61 -3.69 11.38
CA PHE A 92 0.20 -2.29 11.24
C PHE A 92 -0.94 -1.91 12.18
N ARG A 93 -0.74 -0.83 12.94
CA ARG A 93 -1.75 -0.24 13.82
C ARG A 93 -1.75 1.27 13.69
N LEU A 94 -2.80 1.79 13.11
CA LEU A 94 -2.97 3.21 12.88
C LEU A 94 -3.60 3.89 14.09
N THR A 95 -3.10 5.06 14.41
CA THR A 95 -3.68 5.90 15.48
C THR A 95 -3.72 7.34 15.00
N ARG A 96 -4.90 7.91 14.96
CA ARG A 96 -5.08 9.32 14.57
C ARG A 96 -6.30 9.93 15.25
N LEU A 97 -6.17 11.17 15.61
CA LEU A 97 -7.28 12.03 16.02
C LEU A 97 -7.58 13.02 14.89
N VAL A 98 -8.76 12.91 14.30
CA VAL A 98 -9.26 13.81 13.26
C VAL A 98 -10.08 14.90 13.92
N CYS A 99 -9.55 16.11 13.96
CA CYS A 99 -10.13 17.27 14.65
C CYS A 99 -10.82 18.25 13.71
N GLU A 100 -10.66 18.07 12.41
CA GLU A 100 -11.28 18.91 11.38
C GLU A 100 -12.04 18.03 10.39
N PRO A 101 -13.11 18.55 9.78
CA PRO A 101 -13.79 17.84 8.71
C PRO A 101 -12.83 17.60 7.55
N GLU A 102 -12.62 16.34 7.22
CA GLU A 102 -11.82 15.93 6.07
C GLU A 102 -12.68 15.10 5.12
N GLY A 103 -12.43 15.23 3.82
CA GLY A 103 -13.10 14.41 2.83
C GLY A 103 -12.67 12.94 2.96
N VAL A 104 -13.63 12.02 2.96
CA VAL A 104 -13.36 10.57 3.03
C VAL A 104 -12.39 10.13 1.95
N ARG A 105 -12.57 10.61 0.71
CA ARG A 105 -11.70 10.30 -0.43
C ARG A 105 -10.25 10.73 -0.18
N ASP A 106 -10.05 11.94 0.36
CA ASP A 106 -8.71 12.48 0.59
C ASP A 106 -8.01 11.75 1.73
N THR A 107 -8.78 11.39 2.77
CA THR A 107 -8.30 10.57 3.87
C THR A 107 -7.88 9.16 3.40
N ILE A 108 -8.69 8.51 2.57
CA ILE A 108 -8.34 7.21 1.98
C ILE A 108 -7.11 7.33 1.09
N LYS A 109 -7.03 8.37 0.26
CA LYS A 109 -5.85 8.62 -0.61
C LYS A 109 -4.57 8.81 0.21
N GLU A 110 -4.66 9.54 1.31
CA GLU A 110 -3.53 9.70 2.24
C GLU A 110 -3.10 8.35 2.83
N LEU A 111 -4.05 7.55 3.31
CA LEU A 111 -3.78 6.24 3.88
C LEU A 111 -3.16 5.27 2.87
N VAL A 112 -3.68 5.22 1.65
CA VAL A 112 -3.10 4.41 0.56
C VAL A 112 -1.63 4.76 0.33
N GLY A 113 -1.28 6.05 0.39
CA GLY A 113 0.11 6.50 0.26
C GLY A 113 1.01 6.20 1.46
N GLN A 114 0.46 5.89 2.62
CA GLN A 114 1.19 5.70 3.88
C GLN A 114 1.18 4.26 4.40
N THR A 115 0.33 3.42 3.87
CA THR A 115 0.25 2.00 4.21
C THR A 115 0.62 1.17 2.99
N SER A 116 1.04 -0.05 3.16
CA SER A 116 1.34 -0.94 2.02
C SER A 116 0.10 -1.28 1.18
N THR A 117 -0.85 -0.36 1.07
CA THR A 117 -2.05 -0.53 0.26
C THR A 117 -1.75 -0.14 -1.18
N TRP A 118 -2.00 -1.06 -2.10
CA TRP A 118 -1.89 -0.76 -3.53
C TRP A 118 -3.08 0.07 -3.99
N ALA A 119 -4.30 -0.42 -3.76
CA ALA A 119 -5.53 0.27 -4.13
C ALA A 119 -6.75 -0.25 -3.36
N LEU A 120 -7.79 0.59 -3.37
CA LEU A 120 -9.19 0.19 -3.21
C LEU A 120 -9.90 0.55 -4.50
N TRP A 121 -10.64 -0.39 -5.08
CA TRP A 121 -11.37 -0.15 -6.33
C TRP A 121 -12.70 -0.88 -6.32
N TRP A 122 -13.62 -0.39 -7.12
CA TRP A 122 -14.88 -1.07 -7.37
C TRP A 122 -14.66 -2.18 -8.40
N ASP A 123 -15.09 -3.37 -8.07
CA ASP A 123 -15.11 -4.51 -8.97
C ASP A 123 -16.54 -4.73 -9.46
N GLU A 124 -16.74 -4.64 -10.76
CA GLU A 124 -18.06 -4.74 -11.38
C GLU A 124 -18.58 -6.19 -11.38
N GLU A 125 -17.68 -7.16 -11.46
CA GLU A 125 -18.06 -8.58 -11.50
C GLU A 125 -18.66 -9.04 -10.16
N THR A 126 -17.96 -8.74 -9.08
CA THR A 126 -18.42 -9.09 -7.73
C THR A 126 -19.34 -8.05 -7.12
N SER A 127 -19.47 -6.88 -7.76
CA SER A 127 -20.18 -5.71 -7.22
C SER A 127 -19.74 -5.35 -5.80
N THR A 128 -18.42 -5.39 -5.55
CA THR A 128 -17.83 -5.09 -4.24
C THR A 128 -16.60 -4.20 -4.36
N ILE A 129 -16.23 -3.57 -3.24
CA ILE A 129 -14.99 -2.79 -3.16
C ILE A 129 -13.86 -3.74 -2.82
N GLN A 130 -12.93 -3.90 -3.73
CA GLN A 130 -11.74 -4.72 -3.53
C GLN A 130 -10.63 -3.94 -2.82
N TYR A 131 -9.81 -4.67 -2.08
CA TYR A 131 -8.62 -4.17 -1.39
C TYR A 131 -7.42 -5.05 -1.71
N ARG A 132 -6.27 -4.45 -1.96
CA ARG A 132 -5.00 -5.16 -2.15
C ARG A 132 -3.85 -4.44 -1.46
N CYS A 133 -2.94 -5.22 -0.93
CA CYS A 133 -1.64 -4.74 -0.49
C CYS A 133 -0.65 -4.60 -1.67
N VAL A 134 0.39 -3.79 -1.47
CA VAL A 134 1.58 -3.81 -2.34
C VAL A 134 2.37 -5.07 -2.01
N ARG A 135 2.34 -6.04 -2.90
CA ARG A 135 2.97 -7.34 -2.75
C ARG A 135 3.26 -7.97 -4.12
N PRO A 136 4.13 -8.99 -4.18
CA PRO A 136 4.28 -9.80 -5.38
C PRO A 136 2.96 -10.54 -5.70
N PRO A 137 2.72 -10.90 -6.96
CA PRO A 137 1.61 -11.77 -7.32
C PRO A 137 1.77 -13.16 -6.71
N ASP A 138 0.67 -13.79 -6.35
CA ASP A 138 0.62 -15.23 -6.16
C ASP A 138 0.54 -15.90 -7.55
N LEU A 139 1.09 -17.11 -7.70
CA LEU A 139 1.11 -17.78 -9.01
C LEU A 139 -0.28 -18.02 -9.60
N ASP A 140 -1.26 -18.28 -8.74
CA ASP A 140 -2.67 -18.45 -9.09
C ASP A 140 -3.38 -17.12 -9.42
N GLU A 141 -2.74 -15.99 -9.16
CA GLU A 141 -3.27 -14.66 -9.52
C GLU A 141 -2.81 -14.18 -10.90
N ILE A 142 -1.88 -14.89 -11.53
CA ILE A 142 -1.49 -14.63 -12.91
C ILE A 142 -2.58 -15.23 -13.79
N ALA A 143 -3.43 -14.35 -14.29
CA ALA A 143 -4.62 -14.77 -15.02
C ALA A 143 -4.27 -15.48 -16.33
N GLU A 144 -3.29 -14.96 -17.06
CA GLU A 144 -2.94 -15.45 -18.39
C GLU A 144 -1.56 -14.96 -18.83
N THR A 145 -0.95 -15.69 -19.77
CA THR A 145 0.21 -15.20 -20.53
C THR A 145 -0.27 -14.61 -21.86
N ILE A 146 -0.01 -13.34 -22.05
CA ILE A 146 -0.43 -12.59 -23.24
C ILE A 146 0.76 -12.44 -24.19
N THR A 147 0.57 -12.81 -25.43
CA THR A 147 1.59 -12.78 -26.49
C THR A 147 1.13 -11.95 -27.69
N ASP A 148 2.09 -11.44 -28.46
CA ASP A 148 1.79 -10.69 -29.70
C ASP A 148 1.09 -11.55 -30.75
N ASP A 149 1.43 -12.83 -30.82
CA ASP A 149 0.94 -13.71 -31.91
C ASP A 149 -0.51 -14.20 -31.68
N GLU A 150 -0.91 -14.36 -30.39
CA GLU A 150 -2.19 -15.01 -30.08
C GLU A 150 -3.25 -14.05 -29.56
N HIS A 151 -2.85 -12.98 -28.86
CA HIS A 151 -3.75 -12.17 -28.08
C HIS A 151 -3.77 -10.70 -28.50
N ILE A 152 -2.60 -10.12 -28.76
CA ILE A 152 -2.45 -8.67 -28.93
C ILE A 152 -2.81 -8.25 -30.36
N ILE A 153 -3.70 -7.29 -30.48
CA ILE A 153 -4.03 -6.71 -31.78
C ILE A 153 -2.84 -5.92 -32.29
N SER A 154 -2.35 -6.33 -33.47
CA SER A 154 -1.16 -5.72 -34.11
C SER A 154 -1.26 -4.20 -34.19
N GLY A 155 -0.17 -3.53 -33.83
CA GLY A 155 -0.06 -2.07 -33.84
C GLY A 155 -0.78 -1.38 -32.66
N SER A 156 -1.39 -2.12 -31.75
CA SER A 156 -2.02 -1.55 -30.55
C SER A 156 -1.06 -1.32 -29.38
N PRO A 157 0.00 -2.13 -29.17
CA PRO A 157 0.87 -1.96 -28.01
C PRO A 157 1.60 -0.61 -28.00
N LYS A 158 1.65 0.00 -26.80
CA LYS A 158 2.38 1.23 -26.53
C LYS A 158 3.05 1.13 -25.18
N CYS A 159 4.36 1.26 -25.16
CA CYS A 159 5.13 1.35 -23.93
C CYS A 159 5.39 2.81 -23.55
N HIS A 160 5.34 3.08 -22.27
CA HIS A 160 5.60 4.38 -21.69
C HIS A 160 6.43 4.24 -20.41
N ASP A 161 7.61 4.78 -20.41
CA ASP A 161 8.41 4.90 -19.21
C ASP A 161 7.76 5.89 -18.24
N GLN A 162 7.59 5.48 -17.00
CA GLN A 162 6.98 6.29 -15.95
C GLN A 162 8.09 6.91 -15.07
N SER A 163 8.93 7.76 -15.67
CA SER A 163 10.08 8.38 -14.98
C SER A 163 9.66 9.24 -13.77
N GLU A 164 8.43 9.75 -13.76
CA GLU A 164 7.87 10.48 -12.65
C GLU A 164 7.58 9.61 -11.42
N ARG A 165 7.55 8.30 -11.59
CA ARG A 165 7.36 7.33 -10.50
C ARG A 165 8.65 6.83 -9.89
N LEU A 166 9.77 7.16 -10.49
CA LEU A 166 11.09 6.85 -9.93
C LEU A 166 11.22 7.45 -8.54
N LEU A 167 11.64 6.65 -7.58
CA LEU A 167 11.80 7.05 -6.19
C LEU A 167 13.02 6.35 -5.61
N ASN A 168 13.96 7.12 -5.08
CA ASN A 168 15.18 6.57 -4.48
C ASN A 168 15.48 7.13 -3.08
N GLU A 169 14.60 7.99 -2.59
CA GLU A 169 14.72 8.54 -1.25
C GLU A 169 13.34 8.80 -0.65
N VAL A 170 13.12 8.36 0.58
CA VAL A 170 11.88 8.61 1.32
C VAL A 170 12.20 9.17 2.69
N TYR A 171 11.71 10.37 2.95
CA TYR A 171 11.69 10.96 4.28
C TYR A 171 10.34 10.74 4.94
N VAL A 172 10.35 10.23 6.16
CA VAL A 172 9.13 9.90 6.90
C VAL A 172 9.12 10.61 8.23
N THR A 173 7.96 11.14 8.59
CA THR A 173 7.67 11.63 9.94
C THR A 173 6.61 10.76 10.59
N MET A 174 6.64 10.61 11.92
CA MET A 174 5.66 9.82 12.67
C MET A 174 5.43 10.38 14.09
N GLY A 175 4.32 9.95 14.69
CA GLY A 175 3.94 10.36 16.02
C GLY A 175 3.57 11.85 16.07
N GLN A 176 2.53 12.24 15.33
CA GLN A 176 2.02 13.61 15.34
C GLN A 176 1.70 14.06 16.78
N ARG A 177 2.23 15.22 17.20
CA ARG A 177 2.06 15.79 18.55
C ARG A 177 0.74 16.52 18.71
N ASN A 178 0.48 17.45 17.80
CA ASN A 178 -0.71 18.26 17.83
C ASN A 178 -1.53 18.05 16.54
N PRO A 179 -2.72 17.44 16.63
CA PRO A 179 -3.57 17.15 15.46
C PRO A 179 -4.23 18.40 14.85
N VAL A 180 -4.19 19.53 15.56
CA VAL A 180 -4.75 20.81 15.09
C VAL A 180 -3.76 21.56 14.20
N LYS A 181 -2.45 21.32 14.40
CA LYS A 181 -1.41 21.93 13.59
C LYS A 181 -1.30 21.30 12.19
N GLY A 182 -0.78 22.09 11.27
CA GLY A 182 -0.55 21.67 9.89
C GLY A 182 0.25 20.38 9.79
N LYS A 183 -0.09 19.54 8.82
CA LYS A 183 0.59 18.24 8.61
C LYS A 183 2.04 18.39 8.18
N GLU A 184 2.42 19.50 7.56
CA GLU A 184 3.74 19.71 6.95
C GLU A 184 4.73 20.38 7.92
N GLU A 185 4.37 20.53 9.18
CA GLU A 185 5.25 21.06 10.21
C GLU A 185 6.11 19.95 10.81
N VAL A 186 7.39 19.87 10.43
CA VAL A 186 8.32 18.84 10.93
C VAL A 186 8.37 18.79 12.45
N GLY A 187 8.37 19.96 13.14
CA GLY A 187 8.37 20.05 14.60
C GLY A 187 7.12 19.48 15.27
N ASN A 188 6.05 19.24 14.50
CA ASN A 188 4.81 18.63 14.98
C ASN A 188 4.88 17.09 15.05
N TYR A 189 6.05 16.51 14.81
CA TYR A 189 6.26 15.06 14.88
C TYR A 189 7.32 14.69 15.90
N ARG A 190 7.16 13.51 16.50
CA ARG A 190 8.08 13.02 17.54
C ARG A 190 9.33 12.40 16.96
N LYS A 191 9.21 11.79 15.78
CA LYS A 191 10.29 11.09 15.12
C LYS A 191 10.22 11.28 13.60
N GLY A 192 11.36 11.28 12.98
CA GLY A 192 11.52 11.18 11.54
C GLY A 192 12.73 10.34 11.20
N PHE A 193 12.69 9.68 10.06
CA PHE A 193 13.82 8.96 9.52
C PHE A 193 13.87 9.08 7.99
N LEU A 194 15.03 8.80 7.45
CA LEU A 194 15.32 8.86 6.03
C LEU A 194 15.79 7.49 5.55
N THR A 195 15.19 6.99 4.48
CA THR A 195 15.66 5.78 3.79
C THR A 195 16.07 6.14 2.38
N VAL A 196 17.21 5.64 1.96
CA VAL A 196 17.85 5.94 0.67
C VAL A 196 18.21 4.64 -0.02
N ASN A 197 17.88 4.52 -1.29
CA ASN A 197 18.41 3.49 -2.17
C ASN A 197 19.64 4.09 -2.91
N ALA A 198 20.83 3.83 -2.37
CA ALA A 198 22.07 4.39 -2.89
C ALA A 198 22.40 3.86 -4.29
N ASP A 199 22.06 2.60 -4.57
CA ASP A 199 22.31 1.98 -5.87
C ASP A 199 21.48 2.68 -6.97
N SER A 200 20.21 2.97 -6.68
CA SER A 200 19.35 3.71 -7.60
C SER A 200 19.81 5.16 -7.82
N GLN A 201 20.42 5.79 -6.81
CA GLN A 201 20.98 7.13 -6.95
C GLN A 201 22.29 7.13 -7.73
N GLY A 202 23.13 6.08 -7.54
CA GLY A 202 24.46 5.98 -8.14
C GLY A 202 24.49 5.32 -9.51
N ALA A 203 23.60 4.38 -9.79
CA ALA A 203 23.61 3.57 -11.00
C ALA A 203 23.38 4.37 -12.30
N ASN A 204 22.76 5.54 -12.17
CA ASN A 204 22.61 6.45 -13.29
C ASN A 204 22.73 7.89 -12.78
N GLU A 205 23.81 8.56 -13.06
CA GLU A 205 23.94 10.01 -12.90
C GLU A 205 22.76 10.79 -13.52
N ILE A 206 22.02 10.14 -14.41
CA ILE A 206 20.82 10.64 -15.11
C ILE A 206 19.61 10.71 -14.17
N ASN A 207 19.46 9.79 -13.22
CA ASN A 207 18.26 9.71 -12.38
C ASN A 207 18.22 10.78 -11.27
N GLY A 208 19.39 11.14 -10.75
CA GLY A 208 19.50 12.10 -9.67
C GLY A 208 18.70 11.68 -8.41
N ARG A 209 18.56 12.60 -7.51
CA ARG A 209 17.79 12.43 -6.28
C ARG A 209 16.30 12.59 -6.56
N ARG A 210 15.53 11.55 -6.28
CA ARG A 210 14.06 11.51 -6.37
C ARG A 210 13.49 11.21 -5.00
N SER A 211 13.00 12.25 -4.33
CA SER A 211 12.59 12.16 -2.93
C SER A 211 11.07 12.27 -2.77
N LEU A 212 10.55 11.56 -1.79
CA LEU A 212 9.18 11.65 -1.31
C LEU A 212 9.17 11.91 0.19
N THR A 213 8.32 12.83 0.64
CA THR A 213 8.07 13.04 2.06
C THR A 213 6.73 12.44 2.44
N ILE A 214 6.73 11.52 3.41
CA ILE A 214 5.53 10.94 3.99
C ILE A 214 5.27 11.59 5.35
N TRP A 215 4.19 12.34 5.42
CA TRP A 215 3.69 12.95 6.66
C TRP A 215 2.82 11.95 7.42
N GLY A 216 3.46 11.11 8.24
CA GLY A 216 2.83 9.96 8.89
C GLY A 216 1.95 10.31 10.07
N ARG A 217 0.88 11.11 9.85
CA ARG A 217 -0.09 11.48 10.89
C ARG A 217 -0.82 10.28 11.51
N TRP A 218 -0.88 9.17 10.78
CA TRP A 218 -1.54 7.94 11.18
C TRP A 218 -0.64 6.98 11.94
N HIS A 219 0.67 7.21 11.88
CA HIS A 219 1.65 6.29 12.43
C HIS A 219 2.12 6.73 13.81
N PRO A 220 1.78 5.97 14.87
CA PRO A 220 2.43 6.11 16.16
C PRO A 220 3.92 5.71 16.05
N THR A 221 4.74 6.19 16.95
CA THR A 221 6.18 5.87 16.95
C THR A 221 6.49 4.39 17.13
N SER A 222 5.53 3.60 17.62
CA SER A 222 5.64 2.14 17.74
C SER A 222 5.60 1.40 16.40
N ASN A 223 5.13 2.04 15.32
CA ASN A 223 5.03 1.43 13.99
C ASN A 223 6.28 1.61 13.13
N GLU A 224 7.40 1.96 13.72
CA GLU A 224 8.61 2.29 12.94
C GLU A 224 9.07 1.12 12.08
N ALA A 225 9.15 -0.09 12.64
CA ALA A 225 9.63 -1.26 11.92
C ALA A 225 8.70 -1.63 10.73
N GLU A 226 7.39 -1.59 10.96
CA GLU A 226 6.40 -1.86 9.91
C GLU A 226 6.45 -0.79 8.82
N LEU A 227 6.60 0.47 9.21
CA LEU A 227 6.67 1.58 8.27
C LEU A 227 7.98 1.52 7.46
N GLN A 228 9.11 1.17 8.10
CA GLN A 228 10.37 0.92 7.42
C GLN A 228 10.21 -0.17 6.36
N ALA A 229 9.60 -1.30 6.69
CA ALA A 229 9.36 -2.39 5.75
C ALA A 229 8.46 -1.99 4.56
N VAL A 230 7.51 -1.06 4.77
CA VAL A 230 6.71 -0.49 3.67
C VAL A 230 7.55 0.37 2.76
N ILE A 231 8.42 1.20 3.34
CA ILE A 231 9.29 2.10 2.58
C ILE A 231 10.31 1.31 1.79
N ASP A 232 10.91 0.30 2.38
CA ASP A 232 11.87 -0.57 1.69
C ASP A 232 11.22 -1.22 0.47
N ARG A 233 10.01 -1.75 0.60
CA ARG A 233 9.23 -2.26 -0.53
C ARG A 233 8.89 -1.18 -1.57
N MET A 234 8.55 0.02 -1.11
CA MET A 234 8.26 1.14 -2.01
C MET A 234 9.50 1.57 -2.81
N LEU A 235 10.65 1.67 -2.14
CA LEU A 235 11.92 1.98 -2.78
C LEU A 235 12.34 0.86 -3.75
N LEU A 236 12.21 -0.40 -3.35
CA LEU A 236 12.53 -1.53 -4.21
C LEU A 236 11.69 -1.51 -5.49
N ASN A 237 10.39 -1.26 -5.38
CA ASN A 237 9.49 -1.19 -6.53
C ASN A 237 9.68 0.02 -7.45
N ARG A 238 10.27 1.10 -6.94
CA ARG A 238 10.38 2.36 -7.64
C ARG A 238 11.81 2.83 -7.85
N SER A 239 12.80 1.99 -7.51
CA SER A 239 14.22 2.29 -7.70
C SER A 239 14.62 2.35 -9.18
N TYR A 240 13.83 1.76 -10.03
CA TYR A 240 13.94 1.82 -11.50
C TYR A 240 12.67 2.41 -12.10
N VAL A 241 12.80 2.91 -13.30
CA VAL A 241 11.66 3.49 -14.03
C VAL A 241 10.70 2.36 -14.40
N PRO A 242 9.48 2.32 -13.81
CA PRO A 242 8.52 1.29 -14.17
C PRO A 242 7.95 1.55 -15.57
N VAL A 243 7.72 0.49 -16.30
CA VAL A 243 7.10 0.54 -17.62
C VAL A 243 5.59 0.41 -17.48
N ARG A 244 4.88 1.31 -18.12
CA ARG A 244 3.44 1.22 -18.32
C ARG A 244 3.18 0.82 -19.76
N ILE A 245 2.34 -0.21 -19.95
CA ILE A 245 1.96 -0.68 -21.27
C ILE A 245 0.45 -0.50 -21.48
N GLU A 246 0.10 -0.14 -22.71
CA GLU A 246 -1.29 -0.12 -23.20
C GLU A 246 -1.35 -1.01 -24.43
N PHE A 247 -2.35 -1.89 -24.48
CA PHE A 247 -2.59 -2.77 -25.61
C PHE A 247 -4.07 -3.13 -25.73
N ASP A 248 -4.48 -3.51 -26.94
CA ASP A 248 -5.82 -3.99 -27.21
C ASP A 248 -5.77 -5.50 -27.46
N VAL A 249 -6.74 -6.23 -26.91
CA VAL A 249 -6.96 -7.65 -27.20
C VAL A 249 -8.33 -7.85 -27.83
N ASP A 250 -8.54 -9.03 -28.45
CA ASP A 250 -9.85 -9.42 -28.93
C ASP A 250 -10.81 -9.63 -27.74
N ARG A 251 -12.09 -9.40 -27.94
CA ARG A 251 -13.10 -9.60 -26.91
C ARG A 251 -13.19 -11.04 -26.39
N LYS A 252 -12.74 -12.03 -27.14
CA LYS A 252 -12.66 -13.42 -26.68
C LYS A 252 -11.73 -13.58 -25.45
N ASP A 253 -10.75 -12.67 -25.29
CA ASP A 253 -9.72 -12.67 -24.26
C ASP A 253 -10.04 -11.62 -23.17
N ASP A 254 -11.33 -11.34 -22.90
CA ASP A 254 -11.80 -10.31 -21.98
C ASP A 254 -11.93 -10.77 -20.52
N ALA A 255 -11.49 -11.99 -20.21
CA ALA A 255 -11.59 -12.56 -18.86
C ALA A 255 -10.73 -11.87 -17.82
N ILE A 256 -9.76 -11.04 -18.27
CA ILE A 256 -8.81 -10.37 -17.39
C ILE A 256 -9.44 -9.13 -16.76
N GLN A 257 -9.37 -9.05 -15.43
CA GLN A 257 -9.97 -7.97 -14.66
C GLN A 257 -8.93 -6.97 -14.13
N THR A 258 -9.39 -5.75 -13.81
CA THR A 258 -8.57 -4.76 -13.12
C THR A 258 -8.06 -5.30 -11.80
N GLY A 259 -6.77 -5.12 -11.53
CA GLY A 259 -6.10 -5.59 -10.31
C GLY A 259 -5.43 -6.96 -10.45
N GLN A 260 -5.78 -7.75 -11.46
CA GLN A 260 -5.13 -9.03 -11.76
C GLN A 260 -3.74 -8.82 -12.38
N PHE A 261 -2.96 -9.89 -12.36
CA PHE A 261 -1.66 -9.93 -13.00
C PHE A 261 -1.74 -10.72 -14.30
N VAL A 262 -0.91 -10.31 -15.24
CA VAL A 262 -0.71 -11.01 -16.51
C VAL A 262 0.78 -11.11 -16.78
N THR A 263 1.22 -12.21 -17.35
CA THR A 263 2.54 -12.29 -17.95
C THR A 263 2.44 -11.76 -19.38
N LEU A 264 3.30 -10.83 -19.74
CA LEU A 264 3.32 -10.27 -21.09
C LEU A 264 4.65 -10.64 -21.76
N SER A 265 4.55 -11.18 -22.96
CA SER A 265 5.69 -11.42 -23.84
C SER A 265 5.42 -10.70 -25.16
N SER A 266 6.07 -9.55 -25.36
CA SER A 266 5.80 -8.69 -26.52
C SER A 266 7.07 -8.03 -27.04
N PHE A 267 7.16 -7.86 -28.36
CA PHE A 267 8.25 -7.11 -29.02
C PHE A 267 8.30 -5.62 -28.67
N VAL A 268 7.36 -5.14 -27.89
CA VAL A 268 7.37 -3.76 -27.36
C VAL A 268 8.20 -3.65 -26.07
N ASP A 269 8.39 -4.77 -25.37
CA ASP A 269 9.26 -4.88 -24.20
C ASP A 269 10.26 -6.03 -24.45
N VAL A 270 11.47 -5.67 -24.84
CA VAL A 270 12.51 -6.62 -25.27
C VAL A 270 13.70 -6.58 -24.35
N ASP A 271 14.41 -7.70 -24.28
CA ASP A 271 15.69 -7.82 -23.59
C ASP A 271 16.82 -7.09 -24.35
N GLU A 272 18.02 -7.14 -23.79
CA GLU A 272 19.23 -6.53 -24.40
C GLU A 272 19.62 -7.15 -25.75
N PHE A 273 19.07 -8.32 -26.10
CA PHE A 273 19.32 -9.01 -27.37
C PHE A 273 18.18 -8.79 -28.37
N GLY A 274 17.14 -8.06 -28.01
CA GLY A 274 15.97 -7.78 -28.86
C GLY A 274 14.93 -8.89 -28.88
N ALA A 275 15.01 -9.88 -28.00
CA ALA A 275 13.98 -10.89 -27.84
C ALA A 275 12.87 -10.39 -26.87
N PRO A 276 11.59 -10.78 -27.12
CA PRO A 276 10.54 -10.49 -26.15
C PRO A 276 10.88 -11.06 -24.79
N GLU A 277 10.80 -10.23 -23.75
CA GLU A 277 11.03 -10.66 -22.39
C GLU A 277 9.70 -10.91 -21.69
N GLU A 278 9.58 -12.06 -21.03
CA GLU A 278 8.41 -12.37 -20.22
C GLU A 278 8.46 -11.56 -18.92
N MET A 279 7.52 -10.61 -18.81
CA MET A 279 7.41 -9.75 -17.64
C MET A 279 6.00 -9.80 -17.06
N ILE A 280 5.93 -9.69 -15.73
CA ILE A 280 4.64 -9.64 -15.04
C ILE A 280 4.17 -8.21 -14.92
N TYR A 281 2.97 -7.99 -15.44
CA TYR A 281 2.28 -6.71 -15.37
C TYR A 281 1.02 -6.82 -14.52
N ARG A 282 0.70 -5.75 -13.81
CA ARG A 282 -0.57 -5.61 -13.11
C ARG A 282 -1.52 -4.74 -13.93
N VAL A 283 -2.71 -5.25 -14.18
CA VAL A 283 -3.74 -4.53 -14.90
C VAL A 283 -4.30 -3.41 -14.04
N LEU A 284 -4.11 -2.17 -14.47
CA LEU A 284 -4.61 -0.97 -13.78
C LEU A 284 -6.02 -0.60 -14.22
N LYS A 285 -6.33 -0.87 -15.49
CA LYS A 285 -7.59 -0.46 -16.09
C LYS A 285 -7.92 -1.35 -17.27
N THR A 286 -9.18 -1.74 -17.34
CA THR A 286 -9.81 -2.37 -18.49
C THR A 286 -10.84 -1.43 -19.07
N LYS A 287 -10.89 -1.33 -20.39
CA LYS A 287 -11.92 -0.57 -21.10
C LYS A 287 -12.52 -1.45 -22.18
N GLN A 288 -13.72 -1.93 -21.92
CA GLN A 288 -14.45 -2.75 -22.88
C GLN A 288 -14.96 -1.89 -24.04
N GLY A 289 -14.65 -2.33 -25.26
CA GLY A 289 -15.21 -1.81 -26.49
C GLY A 289 -16.18 -2.83 -27.10
N LYS A 290 -16.69 -2.52 -28.29
CA LYS A 290 -17.63 -3.42 -28.98
C LYS A 290 -16.95 -4.71 -29.48
N GLU A 291 -15.73 -4.61 -29.98
CA GLU A 291 -14.97 -5.71 -30.59
C GLU A 291 -13.64 -5.97 -29.90
N ARG A 292 -13.19 -5.05 -29.09
CA ARG A 292 -11.87 -5.03 -28.45
C ARG A 292 -11.97 -4.66 -27.00
N VAL A 293 -11.03 -5.15 -26.21
CA VAL A 293 -10.81 -4.71 -24.85
C VAL A 293 -9.44 -4.03 -24.76
N LYS A 294 -9.40 -2.80 -24.31
CA LYS A 294 -8.16 -2.08 -24.07
C LYS A 294 -7.70 -2.28 -22.64
N PHE A 295 -6.49 -2.76 -22.48
CA PHE A 295 -5.80 -2.86 -21.21
C PHE A 295 -4.80 -1.74 -21.02
N THR A 296 -4.69 -1.29 -19.78
CA THR A 296 -3.58 -0.48 -19.31
C THR A 296 -2.97 -1.20 -18.14
N ALA A 297 -1.72 -1.58 -18.24
CA ALA A 297 -1.02 -2.34 -17.22
C ALA A 297 0.30 -1.67 -16.85
N ILE A 298 0.79 -1.93 -15.65
CA ILE A 298 2.09 -1.46 -15.17
C ILE A 298 2.94 -2.64 -14.76
N GLN A 299 4.20 -2.57 -15.05
CA GLN A 299 5.17 -3.56 -14.64
C GLN A 299 5.10 -3.80 -13.14
N ALA A 300 4.90 -5.03 -12.73
CA ALA A 300 4.76 -5.44 -11.34
C ALA A 300 6.06 -5.94 -10.73
N GLN A 301 7.04 -6.29 -11.58
CA GLN A 301 8.38 -6.70 -11.19
C GLN A 301 9.41 -5.87 -11.93
N SER A 302 10.53 -5.57 -11.28
CA SER A 302 11.66 -4.93 -11.93
C SER A 302 12.59 -6.00 -12.52
N LYS A 303 13.08 -5.77 -13.74
CA LYS A 303 14.04 -6.64 -14.43
C LYS A 303 15.38 -6.79 -13.69
N LEU A 304 15.78 -5.80 -12.94
CA LEU A 304 17.17 -5.65 -12.49
C LEU A 304 17.39 -5.83 -10.99
N VAL A 305 16.38 -5.70 -10.15
CA VAL A 305 16.56 -5.79 -8.70
C VAL A 305 15.45 -6.56 -8.04
N GLY A 306 15.91 -7.52 -7.27
CA GLY A 306 15.21 -8.13 -6.17
C GLY A 306 13.70 -8.14 -6.33
N GLN A 307 13.25 -9.09 -7.07
CA GLN A 307 11.84 -9.41 -7.11
C GLN A 307 11.32 -9.44 -5.68
N PHE A 308 10.10 -8.99 -5.44
CA PHE A 308 9.45 -9.29 -4.19
C PHE A 308 9.41 -10.82 -4.03
N GLY A 309 10.32 -11.36 -3.24
CA GLY A 309 10.32 -12.76 -2.90
C GLY A 309 9.51 -12.97 -1.63
N ARG A 310 8.73 -14.02 -1.57
CA ARG A 310 8.28 -14.61 -0.32
C ARG A 310 9.40 -15.47 0.23
N ILE A 311 9.75 -15.29 1.49
CA ILE A 311 10.58 -16.25 2.19
C ILE A 311 9.80 -17.56 2.26
N ALA A 312 10.44 -18.66 1.87
CA ALA A 312 9.81 -19.97 1.93
C ALA A 312 9.31 -20.27 3.37
N PRO A 313 8.12 -20.86 3.52
CA PRO A 313 7.61 -21.22 4.84
C PRO A 313 8.47 -22.33 5.45
N ASP A 314 8.53 -22.41 6.77
CA ASP A 314 9.24 -23.43 7.57
C ASP A 314 8.70 -24.87 7.40
N THR A 315 7.94 -25.12 6.32
CA THR A 315 7.35 -26.43 6.01
C THR A 315 8.31 -27.40 5.32
N PHE A 316 9.44 -26.89 4.83
CA PHE A 316 10.46 -27.75 4.23
C PHE A 316 11.21 -28.49 5.34
N ALA A 317 11.36 -29.79 5.14
CA ALA A 317 12.06 -30.64 6.12
C ALA A 317 13.54 -30.21 6.26
N ALA A 318 14.07 -30.25 7.48
CA ALA A 318 15.50 -30.01 7.72
C ALA A 318 16.36 -30.95 6.88
N GLY A 319 17.36 -30.38 6.18
CA GLY A 319 18.25 -31.16 5.31
C GLY A 319 17.72 -31.33 3.87
N THR A 320 16.59 -30.71 3.51
CA THR A 320 16.16 -30.61 2.10
C THR A 320 17.18 -29.80 1.32
N GLU A 321 17.72 -30.33 0.24
CA GLU A 321 18.58 -29.56 -0.66
C GLU A 321 17.74 -28.66 -1.58
N TYR A 322 18.25 -27.48 -1.91
CA TYR A 322 17.54 -26.56 -2.83
C TYR A 322 17.24 -27.24 -4.18
N ILE A 323 18.11 -28.15 -4.63
CA ILE A 323 17.92 -28.87 -5.89
C ILE A 323 16.64 -29.72 -5.89
N ASP A 324 16.24 -30.22 -4.72
CA ASP A 324 15.07 -31.10 -4.55
C ASP A 324 13.75 -30.34 -4.41
N VAL A 325 13.80 -29.01 -4.31
CA VAL A 325 12.62 -28.16 -4.26
C VAL A 325 11.96 -28.14 -5.63
N SER A 326 10.63 -28.17 -5.67
CA SER A 326 9.89 -28.12 -6.93
C SER A 326 10.22 -26.86 -7.74
N ALA A 327 10.14 -26.94 -9.06
CA ALA A 327 10.33 -25.77 -9.94
C ALA A 327 9.34 -24.65 -9.63
N THR A 328 8.11 -24.99 -9.24
CA THR A 328 7.08 -24.05 -8.84
C THR A 328 7.47 -23.31 -7.57
N ASP A 329 7.92 -24.02 -6.53
CA ASP A 329 8.33 -23.39 -5.29
C ASP A 329 9.61 -22.54 -5.49
N LYS A 330 10.54 -22.99 -6.32
CA LYS A 330 11.74 -22.21 -6.69
C LYS A 330 11.39 -20.88 -7.37
N ALA A 331 10.37 -20.88 -8.21
CA ALA A 331 9.91 -19.67 -8.88
C ALA A 331 9.13 -18.73 -7.95
N TYR A 332 8.53 -19.29 -6.88
CA TYR A 332 7.61 -18.57 -6.01
C TYR A 332 8.25 -18.05 -4.73
N TYR A 333 9.20 -18.82 -4.16
CA TYR A 333 9.81 -18.51 -2.88
C TYR A 333 11.29 -18.14 -3.01
N MET A 334 11.70 -17.19 -2.18
CA MET A 334 13.11 -16.98 -1.88
C MET A 334 13.51 -17.99 -0.78
N PHE A 335 14.48 -18.82 -1.10
CA PHE A 335 15.02 -19.79 -0.16
C PHE A 335 16.22 -19.20 0.55
N ILE A 336 16.29 -19.52 1.80
CA ILE A 336 17.41 -19.24 2.66
C ILE A 336 18.12 -20.58 2.88
N ALA A 337 19.36 -20.66 2.46
CA ALA A 337 20.14 -21.87 2.54
C ALA A 337 21.28 -21.72 3.55
N THR A 338 21.72 -22.81 4.12
CA THR A 338 22.99 -22.87 4.89
C THR A 338 24.18 -22.71 3.93
N ASP A 339 25.37 -22.43 4.47
CA ASP A 339 26.64 -22.41 3.70
C ASP A 339 26.93 -23.73 2.96
N ALA A 340 26.29 -24.82 3.36
CA ALA A 340 26.35 -26.12 2.68
C ALA A 340 25.27 -26.29 1.59
N GLY A 341 24.44 -25.30 1.34
CA GLY A 341 23.38 -25.35 0.33
C GLY A 341 22.09 -26.06 0.79
N PHE A 342 21.98 -26.43 2.07
CA PHE A 342 20.76 -27.02 2.59
C PHE A 342 19.78 -25.97 3.04
N LEU A 343 18.51 -26.23 2.79
CA LEU A 343 17.41 -25.43 3.34
C LEU A 343 17.34 -25.70 4.84
N ASP A 344 17.34 -24.63 5.62
CA ASP A 344 17.29 -24.74 7.07
C ASP A 344 15.82 -24.87 7.51
N GLY A 345 15.40 -26.10 7.80
CA GLY A 345 14.05 -26.39 8.28
C GLY A 345 13.85 -25.88 9.69
N GLY A 346 13.37 -24.66 9.84
CA GLY A 346 12.88 -24.15 11.10
C GLY A 346 13.71 -23.09 11.80
N VAL A 347 14.86 -22.71 11.25
CA VAL A 347 15.57 -21.50 11.69
C VAL A 347 15.97 -20.71 10.45
N ALA A 348 15.50 -19.49 10.36
CA ALA A 348 15.78 -18.61 9.23
C ALA A 348 17.29 -18.32 9.09
N GLY A 349 17.99 -19.21 8.46
CA GLY A 349 19.34 -18.98 7.95
C GLY A 349 19.25 -18.16 6.67
N LYS A 350 20.04 -17.10 6.48
CA LYS A 350 19.83 -16.15 5.39
C LYS A 350 21.00 -16.16 4.43
N VAL A 351 20.87 -16.82 3.29
CA VAL A 351 21.65 -16.48 2.12
C VAL A 351 20.70 -15.87 1.09
N LEU A 352 20.86 -14.62 0.80
CA LEU A 352 20.23 -13.98 -0.36
C LEU A 352 21.01 -14.49 -1.58
N LEU A 353 20.37 -15.24 -2.44
CA LEU A 353 20.88 -15.52 -3.77
C LEU A 353 20.50 -14.37 -4.70
#